data_33b9087931d7b4c400db934d353dcb92
#
_entry.id   33b9087931d7b4c400db934d353dcb92
#
_cell.length_a   1.000
_cell.length_b   1.000
_cell.length_c   1.000
_cell.angle_alpha   90.00
_cell.angle_beta   90.00
_cell.angle_gamma   90.00
#
_symmetry.space_group_name_H-M   'P 1'
#
loop_
_entity.id
_entity.type
_entity.pdbx_description
1 polymer ?
#
loop_
_entity_poly.entity_id
_entity_poly.type
_entity_poly.pdbx_seq_one_letter_code
_entity_poly.pdbx_strand_id
1 'polypeptide(L)'
;MSDAPQLFADRLVNIAVTGPLVRIELGAMQLPRAEGQKPQLVPTQTLVMPLDGFVASFGMMESVMKQLVKDGVIKLQPKDMQAVEPK
;
A
#
# COMPACT_ATOMS: atom_id res chain seq x y z
N MET A 1 12.22 -23.83 5.23
CA MET A 1 12.63 -22.44 5.05
C MET A 1 12.14 -21.91 3.73
N SER A 2 11.59 -20.77 3.76
CA SER A 2 11.08 -20.14 2.55
C SER A 2 12.16 -19.34 1.86
N ASP A 3 12.28 -19.53 0.56
CA ASP A 3 13.19 -18.74 -0.27
C ASP A 3 12.43 -17.68 -1.05
N ALA A 4 11.25 -17.31 -0.56
CA ALA A 4 10.45 -16.33 -1.24
C ALA A 4 11.19 -15.01 -1.38
N PRO A 5 11.17 -14.39 -2.55
CA PRO A 5 11.81 -13.11 -2.72
C PRO A 5 11.09 -12.02 -1.94
N GLN A 6 11.82 -10.99 -1.60
CA GLN A 6 11.24 -9.83 -0.97
C GLN A 6 11.08 -8.73 -1.99
N LEU A 7 9.92 -8.08 -1.94
CA LEU A 7 9.64 -6.97 -2.82
C LEU A 7 9.59 -5.69 -2.00
N PHE A 8 10.11 -4.63 -2.56
CA PHE A 8 10.07 -3.34 -1.90
C PHE A 8 9.08 -2.42 -2.59
N ALA A 9 8.32 -1.70 -1.78
CA ALA A 9 7.44 -0.65 -2.28
C ALA A 9 7.30 0.39 -1.20
N ASP A 10 7.25 1.64 -1.59
CA ASP A 10 7.03 2.71 -0.64
C ASP A 10 5.57 2.78 -0.23
N ARG A 11 4.67 2.52 -1.18
CA ARG A 11 3.25 2.59 -0.90
C ARG A 11 2.45 2.04 -2.06
N LEU A 12 1.15 1.95 -1.86
CA LEU A 12 0.24 1.63 -2.94
C LEU A 12 0.06 2.86 -3.82
N VAL A 13 -0.05 2.63 -5.12
CA VAL A 13 -0.32 3.69 -6.08
C VAL A 13 -1.80 3.70 -6.43
N ASN A 14 -2.36 2.52 -6.61
CA ASN A 14 -3.74 2.41 -7.07
C ASN A 14 -4.28 1.03 -6.74
N ILE A 15 -5.59 0.94 -6.62
CA ILE A 15 -6.28 -0.34 -6.43
C ILE A 15 -7.43 -0.37 -7.43
N ALA A 16 -7.51 -1.42 -8.20
CA ALA A 16 -8.59 -1.60 -9.15
C ALA A 16 -9.24 -2.96 -8.95
N VAL A 17 -10.56 -2.99 -9.01
CA VAL A 17 -11.30 -4.23 -8.87
C VAL A 17 -11.90 -4.57 -10.23
N THR A 18 -11.59 -5.77 -10.71
CA THR A 18 -12.08 -6.24 -12.00
C THR A 18 -12.67 -7.62 -11.80
N GLY A 19 -14.00 -7.71 -11.78
CA GLY A 19 -14.65 -8.98 -11.52
C GLY A 19 -14.27 -9.47 -10.13
N PRO A 20 -13.82 -10.72 -10.01
CA PRO A 20 -13.45 -11.27 -8.70
C PRO A 20 -12.02 -10.99 -8.29
N LEU A 21 -11.31 -10.17 -9.05
CA LEU A 21 -9.89 -9.93 -8.78
C LEU A 21 -9.65 -8.50 -8.36
N VAL A 22 -8.71 -8.33 -7.44
CA VAL A 22 -8.25 -7.01 -7.01
C VAL A 22 -6.82 -6.85 -7.47
N ARG A 23 -6.55 -5.75 -8.16
CA ARG A 23 -5.21 -5.43 -8.63
C ARG A 23 -4.69 -4.28 -7.81
N ILE A 24 -3.60 -4.51 -7.13
CA ILE A 24 -2.99 -3.53 -6.24
C ILE A 24 -1.68 -3.11 -6.86
N GLU A 25 -1.61 -1.86 -7.30
CA GLU A 25 -0.39 -1.34 -7.90
C GLU A 25 0.50 -0.78 -6.81
N LEU A 26 1.71 -1.32 -6.72
CA LEU A 26 2.70 -0.87 -5.76
C LEU A 26 3.67 0.06 -6.47
N GLY A 27 4.19 1.01 -5.72
CA GLY A 27 5.09 1.97 -6.31
C GLY A 27 6.23 2.33 -5.38
N ALA A 28 7.23 2.94 -5.95
CA ALA A 28 8.38 3.41 -5.22
C ALA A 28 8.71 4.83 -5.63
N MET A 29 9.25 5.57 -4.68
CA MET A 29 9.66 6.94 -4.95
C MET A 29 10.92 6.93 -5.78
N GLN A 30 10.88 7.66 -6.88
CA GLN A 30 12.05 7.82 -7.73
C GLN A 30 12.66 9.18 -7.45
N LEU A 31 13.92 9.17 -7.07
CA LEU A 31 14.60 10.40 -6.75
C LEU A 31 14.91 11.18 -8.02
N PRO A 32 14.91 12.50 -7.93
CA PRO A 32 15.21 13.33 -9.09
C PRO A 32 16.66 13.13 -9.52
N ARG A 33 16.87 13.16 -10.83
CA ARG A 33 18.22 13.03 -11.40
C ARG A 33 18.82 14.37 -11.76
N ALA A 34 18.00 15.39 -11.82
CA ALA A 34 18.44 16.73 -12.18
C ALA A 34 17.91 17.73 -11.20
N GLU A 35 18.58 18.84 -11.08
CA GLU A 35 18.13 19.91 -10.23
C GLU A 35 16.77 20.41 -10.67
N GLY A 36 15.93 20.73 -9.70
CA GLY A 36 14.61 21.24 -9.98
C GLY A 36 13.55 20.20 -10.18
N GLN A 37 13.96 18.94 -10.29
CA GLN A 37 12.98 17.85 -10.41
C GLN A 37 12.51 17.43 -9.03
N LYS A 38 11.26 17.03 -8.97
CA LYS A 38 10.68 16.54 -7.72
C LYS A 38 10.66 15.03 -7.72
N PRO A 39 10.75 14.43 -6.53
CA PRO A 39 10.58 12.97 -6.44
C PRO A 39 9.22 12.58 -6.99
N GLN A 40 9.16 11.45 -7.64
CA GLN A 40 7.92 10.96 -8.22
C GLN A 40 7.67 9.54 -7.75
N LEU A 41 6.40 9.25 -7.50
CA LEU A 41 5.98 7.89 -7.15
C LEU A 41 5.65 7.17 -8.44
N VAL A 42 6.43 6.15 -8.76
CA VAL A 42 6.22 5.41 -10.01
C VAL A 42 5.80 3.99 -9.71
N PRO A 43 4.86 3.45 -10.50
CA PRO A 43 4.45 2.05 -10.32
C PRO A 43 5.61 1.12 -10.62
N THR A 44 5.78 0.11 -9.79
CA THR A 44 6.85 -0.86 -9.98
C THR A 44 6.35 -2.27 -10.11
N GLN A 45 5.23 -2.58 -9.45
CA GLN A 45 4.73 -3.94 -9.42
C GLN A 45 3.24 -3.94 -9.27
N THR A 46 2.62 -5.03 -9.71
CA THR A 46 1.19 -5.22 -9.51
C THR A 46 0.98 -6.52 -8.76
N LEU A 47 0.23 -6.44 -7.69
CA LEU A 47 -0.16 -7.60 -6.90
C LEU A 47 -1.61 -7.90 -7.23
N VAL A 48 -1.88 -9.13 -7.63
CA VAL A 48 -3.25 -9.52 -7.99
C VAL A 48 -3.71 -10.60 -7.02
N MET A 49 -4.90 -10.42 -6.49
CA MET A 49 -5.44 -11.42 -5.58
C MET A 49 -6.96 -11.46 -5.72
N PRO A 50 -7.59 -12.57 -5.34
CA PRO A 50 -9.05 -12.63 -5.35
C PRO A 50 -9.63 -11.75 -4.26
N LEU A 51 -10.91 -11.41 -4.41
CA LEU A 51 -11.59 -10.56 -3.43
C LEU A 51 -11.50 -11.14 -2.02
N ASP A 52 -11.66 -12.46 -1.89
CA ASP A 52 -11.58 -13.10 -0.58
C ASP A 52 -10.23 -12.84 0.07
N GLY A 53 -9.17 -12.98 -0.71
CA GLY A 53 -7.84 -12.74 -0.20
C GLY A 53 -7.62 -11.29 0.17
N PHE A 54 -8.20 -10.39 -0.63
CA PHE A 54 -8.09 -8.98 -0.34
C PHE A 54 -8.76 -8.64 0.99
N VAL A 55 -9.97 -9.17 1.21
CA VAL A 55 -10.68 -8.91 2.46
C VAL A 55 -9.89 -9.46 3.65
N ALA A 56 -9.39 -10.68 3.54
CA ALA A 56 -8.59 -11.26 4.62
C ALA A 56 -7.32 -10.45 4.87
N SER A 57 -6.68 -10.01 3.79
CA SER A 57 -5.46 -9.21 3.93
C SER A 57 -5.72 -7.88 4.60
N PHE A 58 -6.84 -7.26 4.24
CA PHE A 58 -7.19 -5.98 4.86
C PHE A 58 -7.40 -6.17 6.36
N GLY A 59 -8.06 -7.26 6.76
CA GLY A 59 -8.25 -7.53 8.18
C GLY A 59 -6.94 -7.67 8.93
N MET A 60 -5.98 -8.34 8.33
CA MET A 60 -4.66 -8.48 8.94
C MET A 60 -3.97 -7.12 9.07
N MET A 61 -4.03 -6.33 8.00
CA MET A 61 -3.42 -5.01 8.02
C MET A 61 -4.07 -4.12 9.06
N GLU A 62 -5.39 -4.20 9.17
CA GLU A 62 -6.10 -3.40 10.15
C GLU A 62 -5.67 -3.74 11.57
N SER A 63 -5.52 -5.04 11.84
CA SER A 63 -5.08 -5.48 13.16
C SER A 63 -3.71 -4.96 13.50
N VAL A 64 -2.79 -5.02 12.54
CA VAL A 64 -1.45 -4.51 12.75
C VAL A 64 -1.47 -3.01 12.95
N MET A 65 -2.29 -2.31 12.17
CA MET A 65 -2.42 -0.86 12.31
C MET A 65 -2.89 -0.48 13.70
N LYS A 66 -3.90 -1.18 14.21
CA LYS A 66 -4.40 -0.89 15.54
C LYS A 66 -3.34 -1.14 16.60
N GLN A 67 -2.54 -2.18 16.42
CA GLN A 67 -1.48 -2.48 17.36
C GLN A 67 -0.41 -1.39 17.34
N LEU A 68 -0.05 -0.91 16.15
CA LEU A 68 0.94 0.15 16.04
C LEU A 68 0.48 1.43 16.70
N VAL A 69 -0.81 1.75 16.56
CA VAL A 69 -1.35 2.93 17.21
C VAL A 69 -1.35 2.74 18.73
N LYS A 70 -1.76 1.55 19.17
CA LYS A 70 -1.81 1.26 20.60
C LYS A 70 -0.43 1.36 21.25
N ASP A 71 0.58 0.89 20.55
CA ASP A 71 1.95 0.89 21.07
C ASP A 71 2.63 2.26 20.92
N GLY A 72 1.95 3.22 20.32
CA GLY A 72 2.50 4.56 20.17
C GLY A 72 3.52 4.69 19.07
N VAL A 73 3.64 3.68 18.21
CA VAL A 73 4.58 3.74 17.10
C VAL A 73 4.15 4.75 16.06
N ILE A 74 2.84 4.82 15.82
CA ILE A 74 2.30 5.76 14.85
C ILE A 74 1.08 6.46 15.46
N LYS A 75 0.77 7.62 14.87
CA LYS A 75 -0.46 8.34 15.21
C LYS A 75 -1.23 8.58 13.92
N LEU A 76 -2.51 8.24 13.95
CA LEU A 76 -3.37 8.50 12.82
C LEU A 76 -3.98 9.88 12.96
N GLN A 77 -3.90 10.67 11.91
CA GLN A 77 -4.51 11.99 11.88
C GLN A 77 -5.74 11.93 10.99
N PRO A 78 -6.70 12.84 11.20
CA PRO A 78 -7.91 12.83 10.38
C PRO A 78 -7.63 12.85 8.88
N LYS A 79 -6.59 13.54 8.44
CA LYS A 79 -6.27 13.59 7.01
C LYS A 79 -5.82 12.23 6.50
N ASP A 80 -5.21 11.41 7.35
CA ASP A 80 -4.80 10.08 6.94
C ASP A 80 -6.01 9.19 6.76
N MET A 81 -7.01 9.38 7.60
CA MET A 81 -8.25 8.63 7.48
C MET A 81 -9.00 9.02 6.21
N GLN A 82 -8.98 10.29 5.87
CA GLN A 82 -9.67 10.78 4.68
C GLN A 82 -9.06 10.21 3.40
N ALA A 83 -7.78 9.93 3.43
CA ALA A 83 -7.09 9.44 2.24
C ALA A 83 -7.62 8.09 1.78
N VAL A 84 -8.28 7.35 2.66
CA VAL A 84 -8.81 6.03 2.30
C VAL A 84 -10.29 6.04 2.03
N GLU A 85 -10.91 7.20 2.06
CA GLU A 85 -12.34 7.28 1.76
C GLU A 85 -12.58 7.06 0.29
N PRO A 86 -13.55 6.24 -0.06
CA PRO A 86 -13.89 6.07 -1.47
C PRO A 86 -14.61 7.29 -2.00
N LYS A 87 -14.47 7.48 -3.27
CA LYS A 87 -15.18 8.56 -3.93
C LYS A 87 -16.53 8.13 -4.39
#